data_74e25b3ab4443a0d7cb3050654753f1d
#
_entry.id   74e25b3ab4443a0d7cb3050654753f1d
#
_cell.length_a   1.000
_cell.length_b   1.000
_cell.length_c   1.000
_cell.angle_alpha   90.00
_cell.angle_beta   90.00
_cell.angle_gamma   90.00
#
_symmetry.space_group_name_H-M   'P 1'
#
loop_
_entity.id
_entity.type
_entity.pdbx_description
1 polymer ?
#
loop_
_entity_poly.entity_id
_entity_poly.type
_entity_poly.pdbx_seq_one_letter_code
_entity_poly.pdbx_strand_id
1 'polypeptide(L)'
;MDSSRRAQLQYGYHISSLNSSASSLICAAASVPPSRKGLFSLPTCLDMTDSAFGLITSAYTVGGLGGSLNAGGMIERWGKKGTAVRSAGVIGALAVSLGSDVWILVVGRILIGVSCGIATVLVPLYLSSVTPPAIAGSIGILTQISINVGIFAAQGFSIPLSTPGTGNWRLVSLISAGLAVVQILTGPLVPESREKEHKVHDSDADEERAPLAADEGDDEADSLDLRRKGDDEKSLSVAEVLKSRNPTVAKAMWTLVATMVFQQFSGINAVMYYSTSILTAVNPASAKTVSLLVTLVNLIMTFPAIFLIDRLGRRSLLLTSLSLMCLSTALLGWSINNRYFRVASGGIMAFVVSFALGLGPVPFVMVGELPPREAKSATASIAVAVNWISNLVIGLCFLPLRDYLAYRTGGAGDDGEGSGTVFYVFTAWTALGVGVLARLMR
;
A
#
# COMPACT_ATOMS: atom_id res chain seq x y z
N MET A 1 -17.42 -8.05 -6.68
CA MET A 1 -16.11 -7.51 -6.20
C MET A 1 -16.20 -7.42 -4.70
N ASP A 2 -15.45 -8.27 -3.98
CA ASP A 2 -15.57 -8.43 -2.53
C ASP A 2 -15.20 -7.16 -1.76
N SER A 3 -15.76 -6.98 -0.55
CA SER A 3 -15.49 -5.82 0.31
C SER A 3 -13.99 -5.64 0.60
N SER A 4 -13.24 -6.74 0.70
CA SER A 4 -11.79 -6.75 0.88
C SER A 4 -11.03 -6.09 -0.29
N ARG A 5 -11.43 -6.34 -1.54
CA ARG A 5 -10.82 -5.69 -2.72
C ARG A 5 -11.15 -4.20 -2.80
N ARG A 6 -12.33 -3.78 -2.32
CA ARG A 6 -12.70 -2.35 -2.25
C ARG A 6 -11.85 -1.61 -1.24
N ALA A 7 -11.51 -2.23 -0.12
CA ALA A 7 -10.61 -1.64 0.87
C ALA A 7 -9.21 -1.38 0.28
N GLN A 8 -8.69 -2.30 -0.55
CA GLN A 8 -7.41 -2.10 -1.25
C GLN A 8 -7.52 -1.05 -2.37
N LEU A 9 -8.65 -0.98 -3.05
CA LEU A 9 -8.91 0.08 -4.02
C LEU A 9 -8.90 1.46 -3.34
N GLN A 10 -9.53 1.60 -2.17
CA GLN A 10 -9.48 2.84 -1.39
C GLN A 10 -8.07 3.20 -0.96
N TYR A 11 -7.27 2.20 -0.51
CA TYR A 11 -5.86 2.42 -0.20
C TYR A 11 -5.12 3.04 -1.38
N GLY A 12 -5.22 2.43 -2.57
CA GLY A 12 -4.62 2.96 -3.79
C GLY A 12 -5.16 4.35 -4.16
N TYR A 13 -6.47 4.58 -4.02
CA TYR A 13 -7.10 5.86 -4.30
C TYR A 13 -6.48 6.98 -3.46
N HIS A 14 -6.29 6.74 -2.16
CA HIS A 14 -5.74 7.73 -1.24
C HIS A 14 -4.23 7.97 -1.40
N ILE A 15 -3.48 7.04 -1.98
CA ILE A 15 -2.07 7.25 -2.36
C ILE A 15 -1.99 8.39 -3.39
N SER A 16 -2.85 8.40 -4.40
CA SER A 16 -2.72 9.29 -5.55
C SER A 16 -3.66 10.51 -5.52
N SER A 17 -4.66 10.55 -4.66
CA SER A 17 -5.73 11.56 -4.65
C SER A 17 -5.24 13.00 -4.50
N LEU A 18 -4.13 13.24 -3.82
CA LEU A 18 -3.57 14.59 -3.63
C LEU A 18 -2.48 14.96 -4.66
N ASN A 19 -1.91 13.99 -5.37
CA ASN A 19 -0.79 14.24 -6.29
C ASN A 19 -1.13 15.29 -7.36
N SER A 20 -2.21 15.10 -8.10
CA SER A 20 -2.63 16.07 -9.13
C SER A 20 -3.45 17.25 -8.57
N SER A 21 -3.90 17.15 -7.32
CA SER A 21 -4.70 18.20 -6.67
C SER A 21 -3.86 19.27 -5.98
N ALA A 22 -2.56 19.07 -5.80
CA ALA A 22 -1.67 20.00 -5.11
C ALA A 22 -1.77 21.42 -5.67
N SER A 23 -1.71 21.56 -7.00
CA SER A 23 -1.76 22.87 -7.69
C SER A 23 -3.10 23.62 -7.55
N SER A 24 -4.17 22.96 -7.13
CA SER A 24 -5.47 23.59 -6.88
C SER A 24 -5.79 23.71 -5.38
N LEU A 25 -5.14 22.92 -4.55
CA LEU A 25 -5.32 22.93 -3.10
C LEU A 25 -4.53 24.05 -2.42
N ILE A 26 -3.32 24.37 -2.91
CA ILE A 26 -2.43 25.40 -2.38
C ILE A 26 -2.77 26.73 -3.06
N CYS A 27 -3.18 27.77 -2.30
CA CYS A 27 -3.57 29.06 -2.86
C CYS A 27 -2.46 29.74 -3.66
N ALA A 28 -1.22 29.70 -3.20
CA ALA A 28 -0.06 30.25 -3.91
C ALA A 28 0.13 29.58 -5.28
N ALA A 29 0.03 28.25 -5.34
CA ALA A 29 0.15 27.49 -6.59
C ALA A 29 -1.07 27.67 -7.53
N ALA A 30 -2.26 27.92 -6.95
CA ALA A 30 -3.48 28.16 -7.69
C ALA A 30 -3.59 29.61 -8.21
N SER A 31 -2.75 30.53 -7.73
CA SER A 31 -2.84 31.98 -8.00
C SER A 31 -4.23 32.56 -7.69
N VAL A 32 -4.87 32.09 -6.63
CA VAL A 32 -6.25 32.45 -6.24
C VAL A 32 -6.23 32.94 -4.80
N PRO A 33 -6.99 34.02 -4.48
CA PRO A 33 -7.06 34.49 -3.10
C PRO A 33 -7.78 33.51 -2.18
N PRO A 34 -7.31 33.31 -0.92
CA PRO A 34 -7.89 32.40 0.06
C PRO A 34 -9.37 32.68 0.37
N SER A 35 -9.81 33.90 0.20
CA SER A 35 -11.19 34.35 0.48
C SER A 35 -12.22 33.87 -0.54
N ARG A 36 -11.79 33.35 -1.70
CA ARG A 36 -12.70 32.85 -2.74
C ARG A 36 -13.43 31.61 -2.26
N LYS A 37 -14.75 31.64 -2.30
CA LYS A 37 -15.61 30.50 -1.96
C LYS A 37 -15.97 29.71 -3.22
N GLY A 38 -15.97 28.39 -3.09
CA GLY A 38 -16.32 27.44 -4.14
C GLY A 38 -17.42 26.48 -3.69
N LEU A 39 -17.22 25.19 -3.95
CA LEU A 39 -18.16 24.14 -3.61
C LEU A 39 -18.51 24.13 -2.11
N PHE A 40 -19.79 24.00 -1.78
CA PHE A 40 -20.33 24.05 -0.41
C PHE A 40 -20.04 25.35 0.36
N SER A 41 -19.81 26.47 -0.34
CA SER A 41 -19.42 27.76 0.26
C SER A 41 -18.10 27.71 1.06
N LEU A 42 -17.27 26.68 0.82
CA LEU A 42 -15.96 26.49 1.44
C LEU A 42 -14.86 27.19 0.63
N PRO A 43 -13.69 27.48 1.22
CA PRO A 43 -12.53 28.04 0.51
C PRO A 43 -12.17 27.20 -0.72
N THR A 44 -11.88 27.85 -1.85
CA THR A 44 -11.48 27.14 -3.08
C THR A 44 -10.09 26.53 -2.98
N CYS A 45 -9.21 27.15 -2.20
CA CYS A 45 -7.86 26.69 -1.87
C CYS A 45 -7.57 26.98 -0.40
N LEU A 46 -6.49 26.46 0.12
CA LEU A 46 -6.02 26.70 1.49
C LEU A 46 -4.68 27.46 1.45
N ASP A 47 -4.56 28.45 2.32
CA ASP A 47 -3.29 29.19 2.49
C ASP A 47 -2.33 28.30 3.30
N MET A 48 -1.40 27.67 2.59
CA MET A 48 -0.43 26.78 3.17
C MET A 48 0.88 26.78 2.39
N THR A 49 1.96 26.40 3.09
CA THR A 49 3.27 26.16 2.49
C THR A 49 3.35 24.75 1.89
N ASP A 50 4.34 24.50 1.02
CA ASP A 50 4.63 23.16 0.50
C ASP A 50 4.97 22.17 1.63
N SER A 51 5.60 22.63 2.70
CA SER A 51 5.86 21.82 3.90
C SER A 51 4.57 21.39 4.60
N ALA A 52 3.56 22.25 4.70
CA ALA A 52 2.26 21.91 5.26
C ALA A 52 1.50 20.93 4.36
N PHE A 53 1.62 21.06 3.04
CA PHE A 53 1.09 20.07 2.09
C PHE A 53 1.79 18.71 2.25
N GLY A 54 3.11 18.70 2.44
CA GLY A 54 3.88 17.52 2.77
C GLY A 54 3.40 16.85 4.07
N LEU A 55 3.08 17.65 5.09
CA LEU A 55 2.51 17.15 6.35
C LEU A 55 1.14 16.46 6.12
N ILE A 56 0.23 17.08 5.36
CA ILE A 56 -1.08 16.49 5.02
C ILE A 56 -0.88 15.15 4.30
N THR A 57 0.05 15.09 3.36
CA THR A 57 0.34 13.87 2.60
C THR A 57 0.92 12.79 3.50
N SER A 58 1.85 13.14 4.39
CA SER A 58 2.53 12.21 5.29
C SER A 58 1.66 11.75 6.46
N ALA A 59 0.70 12.56 6.93
CA ALA A 59 -0.24 12.22 7.99
C ALA A 59 -1.02 10.93 7.72
N TYR A 60 -1.30 10.64 6.46
CA TYR A 60 -1.90 9.39 6.02
C TYR A 60 -1.06 8.16 6.39
N THR A 61 0.25 8.23 6.26
CA THR A 61 1.14 7.11 6.58
C THR A 61 1.27 6.87 8.08
N VAL A 62 1.18 7.94 8.90
CA VAL A 62 1.13 7.82 10.36
C VAL A 62 -0.14 7.07 10.81
N GLY A 63 -1.29 7.43 10.22
CA GLY A 63 -2.53 6.69 10.44
C GLY A 63 -2.41 5.22 10.03
N GLY A 64 -1.81 4.94 8.87
CA GLY A 64 -1.58 3.60 8.34
C GLY A 64 -0.74 2.72 9.27
N LEU A 65 0.32 3.29 9.85
CA LEU A 65 1.13 2.62 10.87
C LEU A 65 0.27 2.24 12.10
N GLY A 66 -0.49 3.18 12.65
CA GLY A 66 -1.37 2.91 13.79
C GLY A 66 -2.42 1.84 13.48
N GLY A 67 -3.04 1.91 12.30
CA GLY A 67 -4.03 0.93 11.85
C GLY A 67 -3.44 -0.47 11.68
N SER A 68 -2.28 -0.60 11.06
CA SER A 68 -1.63 -1.89 10.81
C SER A 68 -1.19 -2.61 12.09
N LEU A 69 -0.67 -1.87 13.07
CA LEU A 69 -0.28 -2.44 14.38
C LEU A 69 -1.47 -2.97 15.17
N ASN A 70 -2.64 -2.34 15.06
CA ASN A 70 -3.84 -2.76 15.77
C ASN A 70 -4.67 -3.80 14.97
N ALA A 71 -4.37 -4.02 13.71
CA ALA A 71 -5.16 -4.89 12.83
C ALA A 71 -5.25 -6.34 13.36
N GLY A 72 -4.15 -6.90 13.88
CA GLY A 72 -4.11 -8.25 14.44
C GLY A 72 -5.13 -8.44 15.57
N GLY A 73 -5.08 -7.60 16.60
CA GLY A 73 -6.01 -7.66 17.72
C GLY A 73 -7.48 -7.39 17.33
N MET A 74 -7.71 -6.55 16.30
CA MET A 74 -9.06 -6.35 15.76
C MET A 74 -9.58 -7.59 15.03
N ILE A 75 -8.72 -8.29 14.28
CA ILE A 75 -9.06 -9.55 13.59
C ILE A 75 -9.41 -10.63 14.61
N GLU A 76 -8.64 -10.77 15.68
CA GLU A 76 -8.91 -11.73 16.76
C GLU A 76 -10.24 -11.44 17.47
N ARG A 77 -10.53 -10.16 17.76
CA ARG A 77 -11.73 -9.76 18.50
C ARG A 77 -13.00 -9.78 17.68
N TRP A 78 -12.96 -9.37 16.42
CA TRP A 78 -14.16 -9.16 15.58
C TRP A 78 -14.21 -10.08 14.35
N GLY A 79 -13.20 -10.92 14.17
CA GLY A 79 -13.04 -11.73 12.97
C GLY A 79 -12.64 -10.90 11.73
N LYS A 80 -12.29 -11.60 10.66
CA LYS A 80 -11.82 -10.96 9.41
C LYS A 80 -12.92 -10.10 8.76
N LYS A 81 -14.16 -10.61 8.70
CA LYS A 81 -15.33 -9.90 8.15
C LYS A 81 -15.70 -8.66 8.97
N GLY A 82 -15.81 -8.81 10.29
CA GLY A 82 -16.16 -7.70 11.18
C GLY A 82 -15.14 -6.57 11.13
N THR A 83 -13.85 -6.89 11.00
CA THR A 83 -12.77 -5.91 10.86
C THR A 83 -12.83 -5.20 9.51
N ALA A 84 -13.12 -5.92 8.41
CA ALA A 84 -13.24 -5.34 7.06
C ALA A 84 -14.34 -4.27 6.98
N VAL A 85 -15.49 -4.51 7.60
CA VAL A 85 -16.61 -3.55 7.62
C VAL A 85 -16.27 -2.31 8.45
N ARG A 86 -15.63 -2.48 9.61
CA ARG A 86 -15.27 -1.37 10.52
C ARG A 86 -14.08 -0.53 10.04
N SER A 87 -13.30 -1.05 9.09
CA SER A 87 -12.14 -0.34 8.54
C SER A 87 -12.48 0.69 7.46
N ALA A 88 -13.76 0.97 7.22
CA ALA A 88 -14.17 1.96 6.21
C ALA A 88 -13.90 3.40 6.68
N GLY A 89 -13.05 4.12 5.94
CA GLY A 89 -12.59 5.47 6.31
C GLY A 89 -13.53 6.60 5.88
N VAL A 90 -14.85 6.44 6.08
CA VAL A 90 -15.86 7.46 5.67
C VAL A 90 -15.62 8.79 6.35
N ILE A 91 -15.46 8.78 7.68
CA ILE A 91 -15.30 10.02 8.47
C ILE A 91 -14.06 10.80 8.03
N GLY A 92 -12.96 10.09 7.82
CA GLY A 92 -11.72 10.72 7.34
C GLY A 92 -11.86 11.34 5.95
N ALA A 93 -12.51 10.64 5.01
CA ALA A 93 -12.73 11.14 3.66
C ALA A 93 -13.67 12.37 3.65
N LEU A 94 -14.71 12.38 4.49
CA LEU A 94 -15.57 13.54 4.67
C LEU A 94 -14.82 14.72 5.31
N ALA A 95 -13.97 14.47 6.30
CA ALA A 95 -13.15 15.51 6.93
C ALA A 95 -12.20 16.15 5.91
N VAL A 96 -11.56 15.38 5.03
CA VAL A 96 -10.72 15.93 3.95
C VAL A 96 -11.56 16.70 2.92
N SER A 97 -12.74 16.20 2.54
CA SER A 97 -13.59 16.83 1.56
C SER A 97 -14.18 18.17 2.04
N LEU A 98 -14.63 18.23 3.29
CA LEU A 98 -15.33 19.38 3.87
C LEU A 98 -14.42 20.28 4.70
N GLY A 99 -13.17 19.91 4.92
CA GLY A 99 -12.21 20.65 5.72
C GLY A 99 -11.94 22.05 5.14
N SER A 100 -11.94 23.06 6.02
CA SER A 100 -11.62 24.45 5.71
C SER A 100 -10.25 24.89 6.23
N ASP A 101 -9.57 24.01 6.94
CA ASP A 101 -8.29 24.26 7.59
C ASP A 101 -7.33 23.08 7.41
N VAL A 102 -6.02 23.35 7.43
CA VAL A 102 -4.95 22.37 7.27
C VAL A 102 -5.05 21.23 8.30
N TRP A 103 -5.36 21.55 9.55
CA TRP A 103 -5.43 20.56 10.63
C TRP A 103 -6.60 19.60 10.48
N ILE A 104 -7.74 20.07 9.94
CA ILE A 104 -8.88 19.18 9.63
C ILE A 104 -8.47 18.17 8.55
N LEU A 105 -7.71 18.61 7.54
CA LEU A 105 -7.18 17.73 6.51
C LEU A 105 -6.19 16.73 7.09
N VAL A 106 -5.28 17.15 7.99
CA VAL A 106 -4.32 16.27 8.67
C VAL A 106 -5.05 15.20 9.46
N VAL A 107 -6.02 15.57 10.30
CA VAL A 107 -6.82 14.60 11.07
C VAL A 107 -7.59 13.65 10.14
N GLY A 108 -8.23 14.19 9.11
CA GLY A 108 -8.92 13.38 8.10
C GLY A 108 -8.00 12.36 7.43
N ARG A 109 -6.78 12.77 7.07
CA ARG A 109 -5.75 11.90 6.49
C ARG A 109 -5.29 10.81 7.45
N ILE A 110 -5.12 11.12 8.76
CA ILE A 110 -4.81 10.11 9.78
C ILE A 110 -5.93 9.07 9.86
N LEU A 111 -7.21 9.49 9.93
CA LEU A 111 -8.35 8.58 9.99
C LEU A 111 -8.46 7.68 8.77
N ILE A 112 -8.26 8.22 7.57
CA ILE A 112 -8.17 7.44 6.34
C ILE A 112 -7.02 6.45 6.43
N GLY A 113 -5.85 6.91 6.91
CA GLY A 113 -4.67 6.08 7.08
C GLY A 113 -4.93 4.88 7.98
N VAL A 114 -5.57 5.07 9.14
CA VAL A 114 -5.94 3.98 10.07
C VAL A 114 -6.77 2.92 9.34
N SER A 115 -7.78 3.33 8.59
CA SER A 115 -8.63 2.42 7.81
C SER A 115 -7.82 1.63 6.77
N CYS A 116 -6.94 2.31 6.04
CA CYS A 116 -6.10 1.68 5.02
C CYS A 116 -5.03 0.77 5.64
N GLY A 117 -4.46 1.15 6.79
CA GLY A 117 -3.51 0.32 7.53
C GLY A 117 -4.10 -1.02 7.97
N ILE A 118 -5.32 -0.99 8.51
CA ILE A 118 -6.07 -2.21 8.84
C ILE A 118 -6.30 -3.05 7.58
N ALA A 119 -6.74 -2.43 6.48
CA ALA A 119 -7.03 -3.11 5.23
C ALA A 119 -5.81 -3.80 4.62
N THR A 120 -4.64 -3.19 4.69
CA THR A 120 -3.39 -3.75 4.12
C THR A 120 -2.90 -5.00 4.86
N VAL A 121 -3.22 -5.15 6.14
CA VAL A 121 -2.99 -6.40 6.90
C VAL A 121 -4.09 -7.41 6.65
N LEU A 122 -5.35 -6.98 6.76
CA LEU A 122 -6.52 -7.85 6.72
C LEU A 122 -6.69 -8.55 5.38
N VAL A 123 -6.53 -7.83 4.25
CA VAL A 123 -6.90 -8.35 2.93
C VAL A 123 -6.03 -9.52 2.49
N PRO A 124 -4.69 -9.47 2.58
CA PRO A 124 -3.85 -10.64 2.28
C PRO A 124 -4.18 -11.85 3.17
N LEU A 125 -4.45 -11.62 4.47
CA LEU A 125 -4.82 -12.68 5.41
C LEU A 125 -6.18 -13.30 5.08
N TYR A 126 -7.16 -12.49 4.71
CA TYR A 126 -8.48 -12.97 4.28
C TYR A 126 -8.37 -13.77 2.98
N LEU A 127 -7.71 -13.23 1.96
CA LEU A 127 -7.55 -13.91 0.68
C LEU A 127 -6.83 -15.25 0.84
N SER A 128 -5.77 -15.31 1.63
CA SER A 128 -5.05 -16.57 1.88
C SER A 128 -5.88 -17.63 2.63
N SER A 129 -6.92 -17.23 3.38
CA SER A 129 -7.79 -18.16 4.11
C SER A 129 -8.95 -18.71 3.28
N VAL A 130 -9.37 -17.98 2.24
CA VAL A 130 -10.51 -18.41 1.39
C VAL A 130 -10.08 -19.00 0.04
N THR A 131 -8.79 -18.89 -0.30
CA THR A 131 -8.26 -19.29 -1.61
C THR A 131 -7.61 -20.68 -1.54
N PRO A 132 -7.89 -21.57 -2.49
CA PRO A 132 -7.17 -22.83 -2.62
C PRO A 132 -5.67 -22.60 -2.82
N PRO A 133 -4.78 -23.44 -2.22
CA PRO A 133 -3.31 -23.26 -2.29
C PRO A 133 -2.77 -23.19 -3.73
N ALA A 134 -3.37 -23.91 -4.67
CA ALA A 134 -2.92 -23.99 -6.06
C ALA A 134 -2.98 -22.63 -6.82
N ILE A 135 -3.86 -21.71 -6.41
CA ILE A 135 -4.05 -20.41 -7.06
C ILE A 135 -3.86 -19.22 -6.09
N ALA A 136 -3.32 -19.48 -4.91
CA ALA A 136 -3.16 -18.48 -3.86
C ALA A 136 -2.29 -17.29 -4.31
N GLY A 137 -1.20 -17.56 -5.04
CA GLY A 137 -0.33 -16.54 -5.60
C GLY A 137 -1.07 -15.62 -6.58
N SER A 138 -1.76 -16.20 -7.56
CA SER A 138 -2.54 -15.47 -8.57
C SER A 138 -3.64 -14.60 -7.92
N ILE A 139 -4.37 -15.15 -6.94
CA ILE A 139 -5.42 -14.41 -6.22
C ILE A 139 -4.81 -13.31 -5.33
N GLY A 140 -3.65 -13.55 -4.72
CA GLY A 140 -2.93 -12.55 -3.93
C GLY A 140 -2.56 -11.29 -4.73
N ILE A 141 -2.21 -11.45 -6.02
CA ILE A 141 -1.91 -10.32 -6.93
C ILE A 141 -3.13 -9.43 -7.18
N LEU A 142 -4.35 -9.95 -7.09
CA LEU A 142 -5.57 -9.13 -7.20
C LEU A 142 -5.62 -8.00 -6.16
N THR A 143 -4.92 -8.16 -5.03
CA THR A 143 -4.71 -7.10 -4.04
C THR A 143 -3.98 -5.91 -4.69
N GLN A 144 -2.86 -6.16 -5.36
CA GLN A 144 -2.08 -5.12 -6.03
C GLN A 144 -2.84 -4.50 -7.21
N ILE A 145 -3.57 -5.31 -7.98
CA ILE A 145 -4.43 -4.79 -9.06
C ILE A 145 -5.48 -3.84 -8.51
N SER A 146 -6.13 -4.19 -7.39
CA SER A 146 -7.12 -3.32 -6.75
C SER A 146 -6.50 -1.99 -6.29
N ILE A 147 -5.29 -2.02 -5.74
CA ILE A 147 -4.51 -0.82 -5.38
C ILE A 147 -4.25 0.03 -6.63
N ASN A 148 -3.75 -0.57 -7.70
CA ASN A 148 -3.40 0.13 -8.93
C ASN A 148 -4.63 0.71 -9.65
N VAL A 149 -5.77 0.03 -9.62
CA VAL A 149 -7.07 0.58 -10.09
C VAL A 149 -7.43 1.82 -9.28
N GLY A 150 -7.26 1.78 -7.95
CA GLY A 150 -7.48 2.92 -7.07
C GLY A 150 -6.58 4.11 -7.40
N ILE A 151 -5.28 3.88 -7.58
CA ILE A 151 -4.29 4.90 -7.96
C ILE A 151 -4.67 5.54 -9.29
N PHE A 152 -4.95 4.73 -10.31
CA PHE A 152 -5.33 5.21 -11.64
C PHE A 152 -6.63 6.01 -11.61
N ALA A 153 -7.66 5.51 -10.91
CA ALA A 153 -8.95 6.19 -10.79
C ALA A 153 -8.80 7.55 -10.08
N ALA A 154 -8.05 7.60 -8.96
CA ALA A 154 -7.80 8.85 -8.25
C ALA A 154 -7.09 9.88 -9.14
N GLN A 155 -6.06 9.46 -9.88
CA GLN A 155 -5.33 10.33 -10.80
C GLN A 155 -6.24 10.81 -11.94
N GLY A 156 -7.03 9.89 -12.52
CA GLY A 156 -7.98 10.19 -13.60
C GLY A 156 -9.05 11.20 -13.17
N PHE A 157 -9.62 11.04 -11.98
CA PHE A 157 -10.60 12.01 -11.44
C PHE A 157 -9.95 13.32 -10.98
N SER A 158 -8.73 13.27 -10.47
CA SER A 158 -8.04 14.47 -9.99
C SER A 158 -7.73 15.45 -11.12
N ILE A 159 -7.37 14.98 -12.30
CA ILE A 159 -7.00 15.86 -13.43
C ILE A 159 -8.13 16.85 -13.81
N PRO A 160 -9.36 16.40 -14.14
CA PRO A 160 -10.44 17.30 -14.50
C PRO A 160 -11.03 18.07 -13.30
N LEU A 161 -11.02 17.47 -12.10
CA LEU A 161 -11.59 18.09 -10.90
C LEU A 161 -10.62 19.04 -10.20
N SER A 162 -9.32 18.97 -10.44
CA SER A 162 -8.33 19.84 -9.80
C SER A 162 -8.00 21.07 -10.65
N THR A 163 -9.06 21.76 -11.14
CA THR A 163 -8.90 23.06 -11.82
C THR A 163 -8.72 24.15 -10.77
N PRO A 164 -7.65 24.97 -10.85
CA PRO A 164 -7.40 26.05 -9.91
C PRO A 164 -8.59 27.01 -9.78
N GLY A 165 -8.91 27.41 -8.57
CA GLY A 165 -9.96 28.38 -8.28
C GLY A 165 -11.41 27.90 -8.29
N THR A 166 -11.65 26.60 -8.56
CA THR A 166 -13.01 26.02 -8.52
C THR A 166 -13.37 25.39 -7.18
N GLY A 167 -12.40 24.94 -6.42
CA GLY A 167 -12.60 24.15 -5.20
C GLY A 167 -13.06 22.70 -5.44
N ASN A 168 -13.13 22.28 -6.69
CA ASN A 168 -13.63 20.94 -7.07
C ASN A 168 -12.71 19.79 -6.66
N TRP A 169 -11.47 20.06 -6.25
CA TRP A 169 -10.57 19.04 -5.64
C TRP A 169 -11.21 18.30 -4.46
N ARG A 170 -12.20 18.93 -3.80
CA ARG A 170 -12.97 18.33 -2.70
C ARG A 170 -13.80 17.14 -3.16
N LEU A 171 -14.26 17.14 -4.42
CA LEU A 171 -15.00 16.01 -5.02
C LEU A 171 -14.15 14.75 -5.13
N VAL A 172 -12.84 14.88 -5.30
CA VAL A 172 -11.94 13.73 -5.32
C VAL A 172 -12.03 12.96 -4.00
N SER A 173 -12.00 13.66 -2.86
CA SER A 173 -12.16 13.03 -1.54
C SER A 173 -13.60 12.58 -1.27
N LEU A 174 -14.61 13.29 -1.80
CA LEU A 174 -16.02 12.90 -1.66
C LEU A 174 -16.34 11.59 -2.39
N ILE A 175 -15.74 11.36 -3.56
CA ILE A 175 -15.84 10.09 -4.29
C ILE A 175 -15.32 8.94 -3.40
N SER A 176 -14.20 9.14 -2.70
CA SER A 176 -13.69 8.15 -1.75
C SER A 176 -14.64 7.89 -0.58
N ALA A 177 -15.29 8.92 -0.05
CA ALA A 177 -16.33 8.75 0.98
C ALA A 177 -17.49 7.88 0.48
N GLY A 178 -17.95 8.12 -0.76
CA GLY A 178 -18.97 7.30 -1.41
C GLY A 178 -18.56 5.84 -1.56
N LEU A 179 -17.31 5.57 -1.97
CA LEU A 179 -16.76 4.21 -2.05
C LEU A 179 -16.74 3.53 -0.67
N ALA A 180 -16.40 4.27 0.40
CA ALA A 180 -16.38 3.75 1.76
C ALA A 180 -17.80 3.42 2.26
N VAL A 181 -18.81 4.23 1.94
CA VAL A 181 -20.21 3.94 2.22
C VAL A 181 -20.66 2.66 1.51
N VAL A 182 -20.34 2.51 0.21
CA VAL A 182 -20.62 1.29 -0.55
C VAL A 182 -19.95 0.06 0.09
N GLN A 183 -18.72 0.20 0.62
CA GLN A 183 -18.03 -0.87 1.33
C GLN A 183 -18.81 -1.31 2.59
N ILE A 184 -19.29 -0.36 3.39
CA ILE A 184 -20.08 -0.65 4.60
C ILE A 184 -21.38 -1.38 4.24
N LEU A 185 -22.14 -0.85 3.27
CA LEU A 185 -23.43 -1.40 2.86
C LEU A 185 -23.31 -2.82 2.28
N THR A 186 -22.20 -3.12 1.62
CA THR A 186 -21.96 -4.43 1.01
C THR A 186 -21.15 -5.37 1.89
N GLY A 187 -20.70 -4.92 3.06
CA GLY A 187 -19.96 -5.73 4.03
C GLY A 187 -20.68 -7.00 4.47
N PRO A 188 -22.01 -6.96 4.75
CA PRO A 188 -22.78 -8.15 5.10
C PRO A 188 -22.80 -9.26 4.04
N LEU A 189 -22.59 -8.92 2.76
CA LEU A 189 -22.58 -9.86 1.64
C LEU A 189 -21.25 -10.64 1.49
N VAL A 190 -20.25 -10.31 2.28
CA VAL A 190 -18.94 -11.00 2.26
C VAL A 190 -19.07 -12.32 2.99
N PRO A 191 -18.68 -13.47 2.40
CA PRO A 191 -18.67 -14.75 3.10
C PRO A 191 -17.71 -14.72 4.30
N GLU A 192 -18.00 -15.47 5.33
CA GLU A 192 -17.10 -15.69 6.47
C GLU A 192 -15.87 -16.49 6.01
N SER A 193 -14.74 -16.38 6.71
CA SER A 193 -13.59 -17.20 6.40
C SER A 193 -13.82 -18.67 6.84
N ARG A 194 -13.36 -19.64 6.04
CA ARG A 194 -13.51 -21.09 6.32
C ARG A 194 -13.03 -21.50 7.72
N GLU A 195 -12.08 -20.79 8.27
CA GLU A 195 -11.53 -21.00 9.61
C GLU A 195 -12.56 -20.82 10.74
N LYS A 196 -13.58 -19.98 10.52
CA LYS A 196 -14.68 -19.78 11.47
C LYS A 196 -15.82 -20.77 11.27
N GLU A 197 -16.08 -21.17 10.00
CA GLU A 197 -17.09 -22.20 9.69
C GLU A 197 -16.73 -23.55 10.34
N HIS A 198 -15.44 -23.94 10.30
CA HIS A 198 -14.99 -25.16 10.98
C HIS A 198 -15.18 -25.07 12.51
N LYS A 199 -14.83 -23.95 13.15
CA LYS A 199 -15.02 -23.79 14.60
C LYS A 199 -16.48 -23.81 15.04
N VAL A 200 -17.39 -23.27 14.22
CA VAL A 200 -18.83 -23.30 14.51
C VAL A 200 -19.38 -24.72 14.30
N HIS A 201 -18.98 -25.37 13.21
CA HIS A 201 -19.47 -26.73 12.91
C HIS A 201 -18.93 -27.78 13.88
N ASP A 202 -17.68 -27.61 14.36
CA ASP A 202 -17.09 -28.48 15.37
C ASP A 202 -17.71 -28.24 16.76
N SER A 203 -18.08 -26.98 17.13
CA SER A 203 -18.77 -26.71 18.39
C SER A 203 -20.21 -27.26 18.39
N ASP A 204 -20.92 -27.17 17.26
CA ASP A 204 -22.28 -27.72 17.12
C ASP A 204 -22.27 -29.26 17.08
N ALA A 205 -21.24 -29.86 16.46
CA ALA A 205 -21.03 -31.31 16.42
C ALA A 205 -20.61 -31.89 17.77
N ASP A 206 -19.83 -31.14 18.58
CA ASP A 206 -19.45 -31.55 19.95
C ASP A 206 -20.63 -31.46 20.93
N GLU A 207 -21.55 -30.50 20.74
CA GLU A 207 -22.80 -30.41 21.54
C GLU A 207 -23.78 -31.55 21.20
N GLU A 208 -23.85 -31.99 19.94
CA GLU A 208 -24.75 -33.07 19.49
C GLU A 208 -24.17 -34.48 19.76
N ARG A 209 -22.83 -34.63 19.87
CA ARG A 209 -22.15 -35.92 20.12
C ARG A 209 -21.88 -36.24 21.58
N ALA A 210 -22.06 -35.32 22.50
CA ALA A 210 -21.75 -35.49 23.91
C ALA A 210 -22.50 -36.66 24.62
N PRO A 211 -23.65 -37.23 24.13
CA PRO A 211 -24.29 -38.39 24.73
C PRO A 211 -23.97 -39.75 24.08
N LEU A 212 -23.29 -39.86 22.95
CA LEU A 212 -23.25 -41.09 22.13
C LEU A 212 -21.84 -41.71 21.94
N ALA A 213 -20.77 -41.17 22.46
CA ALA A 213 -19.41 -41.68 22.25
C ALA A 213 -18.96 -42.54 23.41
N ALA A 214 -19.48 -43.78 23.46
CA ALA A 214 -18.88 -44.88 24.22
C ALA A 214 -18.90 -46.10 23.31
N ASP A 215 -18.03 -46.20 22.34
CA ASP A 215 -17.57 -47.44 21.70
C ASP A 215 -17.26 -47.25 20.19
N GLU A 216 -16.09 -46.73 19.86
CA GLU A 216 -15.44 -47.01 18.55
C GLU A 216 -13.99 -46.49 18.52
N GLY A 217 -13.07 -47.37 18.34
CA GLY A 217 -11.72 -47.38 17.76
C GLY A 217 -10.68 -46.30 18.12
N ASP A 218 -9.63 -46.65 18.84
CA ASP A 218 -8.48 -45.83 19.28
C ASP A 218 -7.72 -45.08 18.15
N ASP A 219 -7.77 -45.54 16.91
CA ASP A 219 -7.02 -44.96 15.79
C ASP A 219 -7.67 -43.65 15.20
N GLU A 220 -8.99 -43.49 15.27
CA GLU A 220 -9.70 -42.29 14.86
C GLU A 220 -9.61 -41.19 15.92
N ALA A 221 -9.60 -41.57 17.20
CA ALA A 221 -9.46 -40.65 18.33
C ALA A 221 -8.08 -39.95 18.31
N ASP A 222 -6.99 -40.66 17.98
CA ASP A 222 -5.64 -40.12 17.92
C ASP A 222 -5.45 -39.13 16.72
N SER A 223 -6.11 -39.40 15.60
CA SER A 223 -6.14 -38.50 14.45
C SER A 223 -6.96 -37.25 14.69
N LEU A 224 -8.02 -37.33 15.48
CA LEU A 224 -8.87 -36.19 15.91
C LEU A 224 -8.15 -35.36 16.98
N ASP A 225 -7.41 -36.01 17.91
CA ASP A 225 -6.67 -35.32 18.96
C ASP A 225 -5.42 -34.59 18.40
N LEU A 226 -4.78 -35.13 17.37
CA LEU A 226 -3.73 -34.45 16.61
C LEU A 226 -4.28 -33.25 15.81
N ARG A 227 -5.50 -33.33 15.28
CA ARG A 227 -6.19 -32.19 14.66
C ARG A 227 -6.62 -31.15 15.69
N ARG A 228 -7.18 -31.54 16.83
CA ARG A 228 -7.53 -30.65 17.96
C ARG A 228 -6.32 -29.90 18.50
N LYS A 229 -5.17 -30.56 18.69
CA LYS A 229 -3.91 -29.93 19.09
C LYS A 229 -3.39 -28.90 18.07
N GLY A 230 -3.68 -29.08 16.78
CA GLY A 230 -3.35 -28.11 15.73
C GLY A 230 -4.25 -26.88 15.69
N ASP A 231 -5.48 -26.96 16.22
CA ASP A 231 -6.46 -25.85 16.20
C ASP A 231 -6.46 -25.00 17.48
N ASP A 232 -5.97 -25.55 18.61
CA ASP A 232 -5.78 -24.84 19.89
C ASP A 232 -4.42 -24.11 20.01
N GLU A 233 -3.61 -24.04 18.94
CA GLU A 233 -2.39 -23.27 18.94
C GLU A 233 -2.71 -21.78 19.09
N LYS A 234 -2.50 -21.26 20.31
CA LYS A 234 -2.69 -19.86 20.68
C LYS A 234 -1.93 -18.95 19.70
N SER A 235 -2.64 -18.07 19.02
CA SER A 235 -2.02 -17.11 18.11
C SER A 235 -1.00 -16.25 18.85
N LEU A 236 0.22 -16.15 18.31
CA LEU A 236 1.30 -15.36 18.89
C LEU A 236 0.98 -13.85 18.73
N SER A 237 1.14 -13.12 19.82
CA SER A 237 1.08 -11.66 19.80
C SER A 237 2.29 -11.04 19.08
N VAL A 238 2.19 -9.77 18.67
CA VAL A 238 3.29 -9.01 18.04
C VAL A 238 4.55 -9.03 18.92
N ALA A 239 4.40 -8.89 20.26
CA ALA A 239 5.51 -8.91 21.19
C ALA A 239 6.17 -10.29 21.31
N GLU A 240 5.39 -11.36 21.24
CA GLU A 240 5.88 -12.75 21.27
C GLU A 240 6.62 -13.09 19.98
N VAL A 241 6.12 -12.69 18.81
CA VAL A 241 6.80 -12.89 17.52
C VAL A 241 8.15 -12.17 17.48
N LEU A 242 8.22 -10.91 17.96
CA LEU A 242 9.47 -10.14 18.02
C LEU A 242 10.52 -10.78 18.94
N LYS A 243 10.08 -11.48 20.01
CA LYS A 243 10.95 -12.19 20.96
C LYS A 243 11.12 -13.67 20.63
N SER A 244 10.45 -14.17 19.60
CA SER A 244 10.46 -15.59 19.26
C SER A 244 11.85 -16.08 18.90
N ARG A 245 12.26 -17.18 19.54
CA ARG A 245 13.48 -17.91 19.22
C ARG A 245 13.25 -19.04 18.20
N ASN A 246 12.01 -19.26 17.77
CA ASN A 246 11.70 -20.24 16.74
C ASN A 246 12.33 -19.79 15.41
N PRO A 247 13.27 -20.54 14.82
CA PRO A 247 13.99 -20.12 13.61
C PRO A 247 13.07 -19.95 12.41
N THR A 248 11.99 -20.72 12.33
CA THR A 248 11.02 -20.62 11.23
C THR A 248 10.25 -19.31 11.30
N VAL A 249 9.74 -18.94 12.49
CA VAL A 249 9.03 -17.66 12.72
C VAL A 249 9.97 -16.49 12.46
N ALA A 250 11.19 -16.53 13.03
CA ALA A 250 12.17 -15.47 12.88
C ALA A 250 12.59 -15.28 11.41
N LYS A 251 12.86 -16.37 10.68
CA LYS A 251 13.23 -16.33 9.26
C LYS A 251 12.09 -15.71 8.41
N ALA A 252 10.86 -16.15 8.63
CA ALA A 252 9.69 -15.62 7.93
C ALA A 252 9.52 -14.13 8.19
N MET A 253 9.56 -13.70 9.46
CA MET A 253 9.45 -12.30 9.88
C MET A 253 10.54 -11.44 9.22
N TRP A 254 11.82 -11.81 9.36
CA TRP A 254 12.91 -10.99 8.82
C TRP A 254 12.92 -10.95 7.29
N THR A 255 12.51 -12.03 6.62
CA THR A 255 12.36 -12.04 5.16
C THR A 255 11.28 -11.05 4.72
N LEU A 256 10.12 -11.06 5.38
CA LEU A 256 9.04 -10.11 5.07
C LEU A 256 9.43 -8.67 5.39
N VAL A 257 10.02 -8.41 6.55
CA VAL A 257 10.51 -7.08 6.94
C VAL A 257 11.51 -6.55 5.91
N ALA A 258 12.52 -7.35 5.56
CA ALA A 258 13.51 -6.95 4.55
C ALA A 258 12.85 -6.66 3.19
N THR A 259 11.91 -7.51 2.76
CA THR A 259 11.22 -7.34 1.48
C THR A 259 10.39 -6.03 1.47
N MET A 260 9.68 -5.70 2.57
CA MET A 260 8.91 -4.47 2.70
C MET A 260 9.81 -3.21 2.74
N VAL A 261 10.96 -3.30 3.42
CA VAL A 261 11.95 -2.21 3.45
C VAL A 261 12.53 -1.97 2.05
N PHE A 262 12.97 -3.02 1.35
CA PHE A 262 13.48 -2.88 -0.02
C PHE A 262 12.42 -2.40 -1.00
N GLN A 263 11.16 -2.79 -0.83
CA GLN A 263 10.05 -2.29 -1.63
C GLN A 263 9.90 -0.77 -1.50
N GLN A 264 9.85 -0.25 -0.29
CA GLN A 264 9.57 1.17 -0.06
C GLN A 264 10.77 2.06 -0.41
N PHE A 265 11.97 1.68 0.04
CA PHE A 265 13.19 2.42 -0.26
C PHE A 265 13.69 2.23 -1.71
N SER A 266 13.00 1.46 -2.55
CA SER A 266 13.24 1.45 -3.99
C SER A 266 12.90 2.79 -4.66
N GLY A 267 12.12 3.65 -3.99
CA GLY A 267 11.70 4.95 -4.48
C GLY A 267 10.36 4.96 -5.20
N ILE A 268 9.62 3.83 -5.21
CA ILE A 268 8.32 3.76 -5.91
C ILE A 268 7.32 4.79 -5.40
N ASN A 269 7.22 4.97 -4.08
CA ASN A 269 6.29 5.95 -3.52
C ASN A 269 6.75 7.39 -3.74
N ALA A 270 8.06 7.65 -3.82
CA ALA A 270 8.56 8.95 -4.26
C ALA A 270 8.07 9.28 -5.68
N VAL A 271 8.14 8.31 -6.60
CA VAL A 271 7.59 8.47 -7.96
C VAL A 271 6.08 8.66 -7.93
N MET A 272 5.34 7.85 -7.15
CA MET A 272 3.87 7.94 -7.10
C MET A 272 3.35 9.24 -6.47
N TYR A 273 4.04 9.77 -5.46
CA TYR A 273 3.66 11.02 -4.79
C TYR A 273 4.08 12.27 -5.55
N TYR A 274 5.22 12.23 -6.23
CA TYR A 274 5.88 13.41 -6.79
C TYR A 274 6.12 13.31 -8.30
N SER A 275 5.55 12.30 -8.99
CA SER A 275 5.74 12.13 -10.45
C SER A 275 5.36 13.39 -11.24
N THR A 276 4.26 14.04 -10.88
CA THR A 276 3.87 15.30 -11.52
C THR A 276 4.92 16.39 -11.29
N SER A 277 5.39 16.57 -10.05
CA SER A 277 6.42 17.57 -9.73
C SER A 277 7.76 17.28 -10.40
N ILE A 278 8.19 16.01 -10.42
CA ILE A 278 9.42 15.57 -11.10
C ILE A 278 9.33 15.85 -12.60
N LEU A 279 8.20 15.54 -13.21
CA LEU A 279 7.98 15.73 -14.64
C LEU A 279 7.74 17.21 -15.02
N THR A 280 7.14 18.01 -14.13
CA THR A 280 6.94 19.45 -14.35
C THR A 280 8.26 20.18 -14.45
N ALA A 281 9.28 19.80 -13.66
CA ALA A 281 10.61 20.37 -13.75
C ALA A 281 11.28 20.14 -15.13
N VAL A 282 10.86 19.08 -15.84
CA VAL A 282 11.44 18.71 -17.15
C VAL A 282 10.53 19.15 -18.32
N ASN A 283 9.20 18.99 -18.20
CA ASN A 283 8.22 19.43 -19.20
C ASN A 283 6.85 19.72 -18.56
N PRO A 284 6.55 21.00 -18.22
CA PRO A 284 5.30 21.40 -17.57
C PRO A 284 4.03 21.02 -18.35
N ALA A 285 4.07 21.12 -19.70
CA ALA A 285 2.89 20.95 -20.55
C ALA A 285 2.35 19.52 -20.55
N SER A 286 3.20 18.52 -20.39
CA SER A 286 2.82 17.10 -20.47
C SER A 286 2.86 16.37 -19.12
N ALA A 287 3.32 17.00 -18.05
CA ALA A 287 3.57 16.37 -16.75
C ALA A 287 2.34 15.60 -16.20
N LYS A 288 1.16 16.18 -16.21
CA LYS A 288 -0.08 15.54 -15.73
C LYS A 288 -0.45 14.32 -16.58
N THR A 289 -0.33 14.42 -17.91
CA THR A 289 -0.64 13.33 -18.83
C THR A 289 0.35 12.18 -18.68
N VAL A 290 1.65 12.47 -18.59
CA VAL A 290 2.68 11.44 -18.38
C VAL A 290 2.50 10.78 -17.01
N SER A 291 2.18 11.54 -15.95
CA SER A 291 1.89 10.99 -14.63
C SER A 291 0.68 10.02 -14.66
N LEU A 292 -0.37 10.34 -15.41
CA LEU A 292 -1.51 9.44 -15.62
C LEU A 292 -1.11 8.18 -16.39
N LEU A 293 -0.29 8.32 -17.44
CA LEU A 293 0.22 7.18 -18.22
C LEU A 293 1.10 6.26 -17.35
N VAL A 294 1.90 6.81 -16.44
CA VAL A 294 2.69 6.03 -15.47
C VAL A 294 1.77 5.13 -14.62
N THR A 295 0.65 5.67 -14.12
CA THR A 295 -0.30 4.87 -13.33
C THR A 295 -1.06 3.84 -14.16
N LEU A 296 -1.38 4.15 -15.42
CA LEU A 296 -1.98 3.22 -16.36
C LEU A 296 -1.04 2.06 -16.69
N VAL A 297 0.23 2.36 -16.97
CA VAL A 297 1.27 1.36 -17.23
C VAL A 297 1.46 0.47 -16.00
N ASN A 298 1.50 1.04 -14.79
CA ASN A 298 1.56 0.27 -13.55
C ASN A 298 0.39 -0.72 -13.43
N LEU A 299 -0.83 -0.26 -13.72
CA LEU A 299 -2.03 -1.10 -13.71
C LEU A 299 -1.91 -2.25 -14.72
N ILE A 300 -1.63 -1.94 -15.99
CA ILE A 300 -1.56 -2.93 -17.08
C ILE A 300 -0.45 -3.95 -16.80
N MET A 301 0.72 -3.50 -16.38
CA MET A 301 1.90 -4.36 -16.18
C MET A 301 1.83 -5.22 -14.90
N THR A 302 0.84 -4.99 -14.05
CA THR A 302 0.58 -5.90 -12.91
C THR A 302 -0.15 -7.19 -13.35
N PHE A 303 -0.87 -7.20 -14.46
CA PHE A 303 -1.57 -8.41 -14.94
C PHE A 303 -0.61 -9.55 -15.31
N PRO A 304 0.50 -9.33 -16.05
CA PRO A 304 1.48 -10.39 -16.30
C PRO A 304 2.03 -11.06 -15.04
N ALA A 305 2.13 -10.33 -13.92
CA ALA A 305 2.60 -10.89 -12.66
C ALA A 305 1.72 -12.05 -12.15
N ILE A 306 0.41 -12.07 -12.48
CA ILE A 306 -0.52 -13.17 -12.14
C ILE A 306 0.00 -14.51 -12.66
N PHE A 307 0.46 -14.51 -13.90
CA PHE A 307 0.96 -15.74 -14.53
C PHE A 307 2.41 -16.04 -14.17
N LEU A 308 3.21 -14.99 -13.97
CA LEU A 308 4.63 -15.14 -13.68
C LEU A 308 4.89 -15.63 -12.26
N ILE A 309 4.07 -15.27 -11.27
CA ILE A 309 4.30 -15.64 -9.87
C ILE A 309 4.22 -17.14 -9.64
N ASP A 310 3.30 -17.82 -10.32
CA ASP A 310 3.11 -19.27 -10.18
C ASP A 310 4.11 -20.05 -11.05
N ARG A 311 4.61 -19.45 -12.16
CA ARG A 311 5.61 -20.10 -13.04
C ARG A 311 7.05 -19.91 -12.57
N LEU A 312 7.44 -18.69 -12.19
CA LEU A 312 8.82 -18.35 -11.82
C LEU A 312 9.08 -18.47 -10.32
N GLY A 313 8.02 -18.46 -9.51
CA GLY A 313 8.10 -18.43 -8.06
C GLY A 313 8.42 -17.04 -7.50
N ARG A 314 8.14 -16.86 -6.21
CA ARG A 314 8.21 -15.57 -5.49
C ARG A 314 9.62 -14.98 -5.49
N ARG A 315 10.64 -15.82 -5.23
CA ARG A 315 12.05 -15.44 -5.14
C ARG A 315 12.59 -14.91 -6.49
N SER A 316 12.41 -15.68 -7.55
CA SER A 316 12.94 -15.34 -8.88
C SER A 316 12.30 -14.02 -9.36
N LEU A 317 10.98 -13.88 -9.17
CA LEU A 317 10.23 -12.70 -9.60
C LEU A 317 10.66 -11.43 -8.85
N LEU A 318 10.91 -11.52 -7.53
CA LEU A 318 11.44 -10.42 -6.72
C LEU A 318 12.84 -9.98 -7.17
N LEU A 319 13.75 -10.94 -7.37
CA LEU A 319 15.13 -10.64 -7.75
C LEU A 319 15.21 -10.04 -9.16
N THR A 320 14.43 -10.57 -10.11
CA THR A 320 14.33 -9.99 -11.46
C THR A 320 13.78 -8.56 -11.42
N SER A 321 12.69 -8.33 -10.67
CA SER A 321 12.10 -7.00 -10.49
C SER A 321 13.12 -6.00 -9.93
N LEU A 322 13.81 -6.35 -8.83
CA LEU A 322 14.82 -5.49 -8.23
C LEU A 322 15.99 -5.20 -9.18
N SER A 323 16.44 -6.18 -9.94
CA SER A 323 17.52 -6.00 -10.91
C SER A 323 17.13 -5.03 -12.03
N LEU A 324 15.92 -5.18 -12.57
CA LEU A 324 15.39 -4.26 -13.59
C LEU A 324 15.15 -2.87 -13.02
N MET A 325 14.69 -2.74 -11.77
CA MET A 325 14.55 -1.45 -11.09
C MET A 325 15.90 -0.77 -10.89
N CYS A 326 16.94 -1.51 -10.52
CA CYS A 326 18.31 -0.99 -10.40
C CYS A 326 18.79 -0.36 -11.72
N LEU A 327 18.60 -1.04 -12.84
CA LEU A 327 18.97 -0.51 -14.17
C LEU A 327 18.12 0.70 -14.54
N SER A 328 16.82 0.67 -14.28
CA SER A 328 15.89 1.75 -14.60
C SER A 328 16.15 3.01 -13.78
N THR A 329 16.49 2.90 -12.48
CA THR A 329 16.82 4.05 -11.63
C THR A 329 18.17 4.66 -12.01
N ALA A 330 19.16 3.85 -12.41
CA ALA A 330 20.42 4.35 -12.94
C ALA A 330 20.21 5.17 -14.22
N LEU A 331 19.42 4.61 -15.17
CA LEU A 331 19.08 5.31 -16.41
C LEU A 331 18.29 6.60 -16.13
N LEU A 332 17.36 6.57 -15.19
CA LEU A 332 16.55 7.72 -14.80
C LEU A 332 17.43 8.84 -14.21
N GLY A 333 18.31 8.53 -13.27
CA GLY A 333 19.23 9.49 -12.68
C GLY A 333 20.14 10.13 -13.74
N TRP A 334 20.69 9.32 -14.64
CA TRP A 334 21.53 9.80 -15.73
C TRP A 334 20.76 10.72 -16.68
N SER A 335 19.55 10.32 -17.10
CA SER A 335 18.77 11.06 -18.09
C SER A 335 18.24 12.40 -17.56
N ILE A 336 17.88 12.48 -16.28
CA ILE A 336 17.46 13.75 -15.64
C ILE A 336 18.64 14.70 -15.55
N ASN A 337 19.81 14.25 -15.09
CA ASN A 337 20.99 15.09 -14.96
C ASN A 337 21.52 15.61 -16.32
N ASN A 338 21.27 14.87 -17.40
CA ASN A 338 21.64 15.29 -18.77
C ASN A 338 20.48 15.94 -19.55
N ARG A 339 19.32 16.21 -18.91
CA ARG A 339 18.15 16.85 -19.51
C ARG A 339 17.55 16.11 -20.72
N TYR A 340 17.74 14.79 -20.80
CA TYR A 340 17.12 13.94 -21.85
C TYR A 340 15.69 13.58 -21.49
N PHE A 341 14.74 14.51 -21.69
CA PHE A 341 13.32 14.33 -21.29
C PHE A 341 12.69 13.02 -21.78
N ARG A 342 12.87 12.66 -23.05
CA ARG A 342 12.29 11.43 -23.60
C ARG A 342 12.83 10.18 -22.91
N VAL A 343 14.14 10.18 -22.63
CA VAL A 343 14.80 9.07 -21.93
C VAL A 343 14.37 9.02 -20.46
N ALA A 344 14.24 10.18 -19.79
CA ALA A 344 13.74 10.26 -18.42
C ALA A 344 12.30 9.72 -18.30
N SER A 345 11.40 10.13 -19.22
CA SER A 345 10.04 9.61 -19.27
C SER A 345 9.99 8.10 -19.51
N GLY A 346 10.82 7.59 -20.42
CA GLY A 346 11.00 6.15 -20.65
C GLY A 346 11.59 5.42 -19.44
N GLY A 347 12.55 6.04 -18.76
CA GLY A 347 13.16 5.51 -17.52
C GLY A 347 12.16 5.36 -16.38
N ILE A 348 11.26 6.36 -16.16
CA ILE A 348 10.18 6.26 -15.18
C ILE A 348 9.23 5.12 -15.56
N MET A 349 8.85 4.99 -16.82
CA MET A 349 7.99 3.92 -17.29
C MET A 349 8.64 2.55 -17.06
N ALA A 350 9.91 2.38 -17.43
CA ALA A 350 10.67 1.14 -17.23
C ALA A 350 10.78 0.79 -15.73
N PHE A 351 11.02 1.78 -14.88
CA PHE A 351 11.06 1.61 -13.43
C PHE A 351 9.72 1.08 -12.88
N VAL A 352 8.61 1.70 -13.29
CA VAL A 352 7.26 1.31 -12.84
C VAL A 352 6.85 -0.08 -13.38
N VAL A 353 7.21 -0.40 -14.63
CA VAL A 353 7.04 -1.75 -15.19
C VAL A 353 7.79 -2.79 -14.37
N SER A 354 9.05 -2.50 -14.06
CA SER A 354 9.91 -3.39 -13.28
C SER A 354 9.32 -3.65 -11.88
N PHE A 355 8.80 -2.61 -11.22
CA PHE A 355 8.11 -2.71 -9.94
C PHE A 355 6.83 -3.55 -10.04
N ALA A 356 5.98 -3.27 -11.02
CA ALA A 356 4.69 -3.92 -11.20
C ALA A 356 4.81 -5.44 -11.44
N LEU A 357 5.91 -5.88 -12.05
CA LEU A 357 6.14 -7.30 -12.35
C LEU A 357 6.44 -8.15 -11.09
N GLY A 358 7.05 -7.57 -10.05
CA GLY A 358 7.47 -8.39 -8.92
C GLY A 358 7.44 -7.68 -7.58
N LEU A 359 8.25 -6.65 -7.36
CA LEU A 359 8.39 -6.00 -6.06
C LEU A 359 7.09 -5.34 -5.56
N GLY A 360 6.16 -5.00 -6.46
CA GLY A 360 4.83 -4.51 -6.10
C GLY A 360 3.94 -5.59 -5.46
N PRO A 361 3.58 -6.62 -6.21
CA PRO A 361 2.60 -7.62 -5.75
C PRO A 361 3.18 -8.68 -4.81
N VAL A 362 4.41 -9.17 -5.04
CA VAL A 362 4.95 -10.34 -4.36
C VAL A 362 5.06 -10.16 -2.83
N PRO A 363 5.49 -9.01 -2.27
CA PRO A 363 5.56 -8.84 -0.82
C PRO A 363 4.22 -9.06 -0.12
N PHE A 364 3.11 -8.58 -0.69
CA PHE A 364 1.77 -8.76 -0.11
C PHE A 364 1.26 -10.20 -0.25
N VAL A 365 1.64 -10.92 -1.29
CA VAL A 365 1.37 -12.36 -1.41
C VAL A 365 2.13 -13.13 -0.32
N MET A 366 3.40 -12.81 -0.12
CA MET A 366 4.24 -13.45 0.90
C MET A 366 3.73 -13.23 2.33
N VAL A 367 3.10 -12.08 2.62
CA VAL A 367 2.45 -11.82 3.94
C VAL A 367 1.42 -12.90 4.27
N GLY A 368 0.68 -13.36 3.26
CA GLY A 368 -0.34 -14.39 3.44
C GLY A 368 0.19 -15.83 3.42
N GLU A 369 1.39 -16.08 2.86
CA GLU A 369 1.89 -17.43 2.58
C GLU A 369 3.08 -17.84 3.47
N LEU A 370 4.00 -16.91 3.76
CA LEU A 370 5.30 -17.27 4.35
C LEU A 370 5.24 -17.57 5.85
N PRO A 371 4.48 -16.85 6.70
CA PRO A 371 4.49 -17.09 8.14
C PRO A 371 3.72 -18.37 8.51
N PRO A 372 4.19 -19.14 9.54
CA PRO A 372 3.42 -20.24 10.10
C PRO A 372 2.10 -19.75 10.70
N ARG A 373 1.10 -20.65 10.81
CA ARG A 373 -0.29 -20.29 11.18
C ARG A 373 -0.36 -19.49 12.48
N GLU A 374 0.33 -19.95 13.53
CA GLU A 374 0.41 -19.36 14.87
C GLU A 374 0.93 -17.90 14.88
N ALA A 375 1.87 -17.58 13.99
CA ALA A 375 2.54 -16.27 13.92
C ALA A 375 2.02 -15.37 12.77
N LYS A 376 1.05 -15.84 11.99
CA LYS A 376 0.66 -15.24 10.71
C LYS A 376 0.13 -13.80 10.85
N SER A 377 -0.82 -13.59 11.76
CA SER A 377 -1.43 -12.28 12.00
C SER A 377 -0.41 -11.27 12.55
N ALA A 378 0.38 -11.67 13.53
CA ALA A 378 1.37 -10.80 14.14
C ALA A 378 2.52 -10.47 13.17
N THR A 379 3.03 -11.45 12.44
CA THR A 379 4.09 -11.23 11.44
C THR A 379 3.60 -10.32 10.31
N ALA A 380 2.36 -10.48 9.85
CA ALA A 380 1.73 -9.61 8.87
C ALA A 380 1.66 -8.16 9.38
N SER A 381 1.21 -7.97 10.63
CA SER A 381 1.13 -6.64 11.26
C SER A 381 2.51 -5.98 11.36
N ILE A 382 3.55 -6.72 11.77
CA ILE A 382 4.93 -6.21 11.85
C ILE A 382 5.42 -5.79 10.45
N ALA A 383 5.31 -6.67 9.45
CA ALA A 383 5.79 -6.42 8.10
C ALA A 383 5.11 -5.19 7.48
N VAL A 384 3.79 -5.09 7.63
CA VAL A 384 3.02 -3.95 7.11
C VAL A 384 3.29 -2.67 7.90
N ALA A 385 3.50 -2.74 9.23
CA ALA A 385 3.92 -1.58 10.02
C ALA A 385 5.28 -1.03 9.55
N VAL A 386 6.25 -1.91 9.29
CA VAL A 386 7.55 -1.53 8.72
C VAL A 386 7.39 -0.92 7.33
N ASN A 387 6.48 -1.44 6.51
CA ASN A 387 6.14 -0.86 5.21
C ASN A 387 5.64 0.59 5.37
N TRP A 388 4.73 0.86 6.32
CA TRP A 388 4.21 2.19 6.58
C TRP A 388 5.28 3.16 7.12
N ILE A 389 6.16 2.69 8.04
CA ILE A 389 7.30 3.48 8.53
C ILE A 389 8.22 3.85 7.37
N SER A 390 8.59 2.89 6.54
CA SER A 390 9.46 3.11 5.39
C SER A 390 8.85 4.08 4.38
N ASN A 391 7.54 3.97 4.15
CA ASN A 391 6.78 4.87 3.30
C ASN A 391 6.77 6.31 3.86
N LEU A 392 6.55 6.47 5.17
CA LEU A 392 6.62 7.75 5.87
C LEU A 392 8.00 8.41 5.68
N VAL A 393 9.07 7.64 5.90
CA VAL A 393 10.46 8.13 5.75
C VAL A 393 10.72 8.60 4.32
N ILE A 394 10.33 7.81 3.32
CA ILE A 394 10.50 8.20 1.90
C ILE A 394 9.67 9.45 1.60
N GLY A 395 8.40 9.50 2.04
CA GLY A 395 7.53 10.65 1.79
C GLY A 395 8.04 11.97 2.36
N LEU A 396 8.65 11.92 3.55
CA LEU A 396 9.21 13.10 4.22
C LEU A 396 10.62 13.48 3.71
N CYS A 397 11.45 12.47 3.45
CA CYS A 397 12.88 12.70 3.18
C CYS A 397 13.21 12.87 1.69
N PHE A 398 12.35 12.44 0.78
CA PHE A 398 12.67 12.43 -0.65
C PHE A 398 12.98 13.83 -1.20
N LEU A 399 12.10 14.81 -0.99
CA LEU A 399 12.31 16.16 -1.50
C LEU A 399 13.53 16.83 -0.88
N PRO A 400 13.69 16.87 0.48
CA PRO A 400 14.92 17.40 1.08
C PRO A 400 16.20 16.71 0.61
N LEU A 401 16.16 15.40 0.45
CA LEU A 401 17.32 14.63 -0.03
C LEU A 401 17.65 14.97 -1.49
N ARG A 402 16.63 15.07 -2.34
CA ARG A 402 16.80 15.49 -3.75
C ARG A 402 17.48 16.87 -3.83
N ASP A 403 16.95 17.82 -3.08
CA ASP A 403 17.44 19.21 -3.11
C ASP A 403 18.87 19.32 -2.54
N TYR A 404 19.16 18.61 -1.45
CA TYR A 404 20.50 18.53 -0.88
C TYR A 404 21.51 17.92 -1.86
N LEU A 405 21.17 16.82 -2.52
CA LEU A 405 22.05 16.17 -3.48
C LEU A 405 22.25 17.02 -4.73
N ALA A 406 21.20 17.68 -5.23
CA ALA A 406 21.29 18.62 -6.35
C ALA A 406 22.25 19.77 -6.02
N TYR A 407 22.13 20.38 -4.84
CA TYR A 407 23.04 21.41 -4.37
C TYR A 407 24.51 20.94 -4.31
N ARG A 408 24.74 19.73 -3.78
CA ARG A 408 26.10 19.15 -3.66
C ARG A 408 26.74 18.81 -5.00
N THR A 409 25.96 18.52 -6.02
CA THR A 409 26.45 18.17 -7.36
C THR A 409 26.57 19.37 -8.33
N GLY A 410 26.44 20.60 -7.80
CA GLY A 410 26.61 21.83 -8.57
C GLY A 410 25.36 22.34 -9.27
N GLY A 411 24.20 21.72 -8.99
CA GLY A 411 22.90 22.10 -9.55
C GLY A 411 22.15 23.15 -8.73
N ALA A 412 22.81 24.13 -8.16
CA ALA A 412 22.22 25.16 -7.29
C ALA A 412 21.38 26.24 -8.03
N GLY A 413 21.05 26.01 -9.29
CA GLY A 413 20.19 26.91 -10.07
C GLY A 413 18.76 26.43 -10.20
N ASP A 414 17.84 27.37 -10.50
CA ASP A 414 16.39 27.17 -10.80
C ASP A 414 16.16 26.13 -11.94
N ASP A 415 17.20 25.66 -12.55
CA ASP A 415 17.23 24.86 -13.77
C ASP A 415 17.11 23.36 -13.58
N GLY A 416 16.98 22.85 -12.35
CA GLY A 416 16.78 21.43 -12.08
C GLY A 416 18.01 20.53 -12.32
N GLU A 417 19.20 21.11 -12.57
CA GLU A 417 20.47 20.36 -12.69
C GLU A 417 20.76 19.61 -11.38
N GLY A 418 21.25 18.35 -11.49
CA GLY A 418 21.57 17.54 -10.32
C GLY A 418 20.38 16.86 -9.63
N SER A 419 19.14 17.22 -9.97
CA SER A 419 17.95 16.61 -9.34
C SER A 419 17.81 15.10 -9.60
N GLY A 420 18.45 14.58 -10.64
CA GLY A 420 18.53 13.15 -10.94
C GLY A 420 19.45 12.37 -10.01
N THR A 421 20.34 13.02 -9.26
CA THR A 421 21.34 12.36 -8.40
C THR A 421 20.69 11.48 -7.30
N VAL A 422 19.50 11.85 -6.82
CA VAL A 422 18.76 11.06 -5.84
C VAL A 422 18.43 9.65 -6.35
N PHE A 423 18.27 9.46 -7.65
CA PHE A 423 17.96 8.14 -8.22
C PHE A 423 19.16 7.18 -8.17
N TYR A 424 20.40 7.67 -8.09
CA TYR A 424 21.56 6.81 -7.85
C TYR A 424 21.57 6.23 -6.43
N VAL A 425 20.99 6.93 -5.45
CA VAL A 425 20.78 6.37 -4.10
C VAL A 425 19.84 5.18 -4.18
N PHE A 426 18.74 5.28 -4.93
CA PHE A 426 17.82 4.16 -5.16
C PHE A 426 18.48 3.03 -5.96
N THR A 427 19.37 3.34 -6.90
CA THR A 427 20.16 2.34 -7.63
C THR A 427 21.02 1.52 -6.68
N ALA A 428 21.79 2.18 -5.82
CA ALA A 428 22.63 1.49 -4.83
C ALA A 428 21.80 0.65 -3.85
N TRP A 429 20.66 1.17 -3.42
CA TRP A 429 19.75 0.47 -2.53
C TRP A 429 19.13 -0.77 -3.15
N THR A 430 18.62 -0.68 -4.39
CA THR A 430 18.04 -1.83 -5.10
C THR A 430 19.09 -2.88 -5.43
N ALA A 431 20.33 -2.48 -5.77
CA ALA A 431 21.46 -3.40 -5.95
C ALA A 431 21.79 -4.16 -4.66
N LEU A 432 21.83 -3.47 -3.50
CA LEU A 432 21.96 -4.10 -2.18
C LEU A 432 20.83 -5.09 -1.92
N GLY A 433 19.58 -4.71 -2.27
CA GLY A 433 18.39 -5.54 -2.12
C GLY A 433 18.47 -6.86 -2.87
N VAL A 434 19.01 -6.87 -4.09
CA VAL A 434 19.26 -8.10 -4.85
C VAL A 434 20.15 -9.05 -4.05
N GLY A 435 21.26 -8.55 -3.49
CA GLY A 435 22.20 -9.36 -2.72
C GLY A 435 21.61 -9.91 -1.40
N VAL A 436 20.90 -9.05 -0.66
CA VAL A 436 20.33 -9.42 0.65
C VAL A 436 19.17 -10.41 0.46
N LEU A 437 18.20 -10.13 -0.41
CA LEU A 437 17.05 -11.01 -0.62
C LEU A 437 17.45 -12.34 -1.28
N ALA A 438 18.47 -12.36 -2.15
CA ALA A 438 19.01 -13.59 -2.70
C ALA A 438 19.55 -14.54 -1.63
N ARG A 439 20.07 -13.99 -0.50
CA ARG A 439 20.55 -14.78 0.65
C ARG A 439 19.43 -15.18 1.60
N LEU A 440 18.53 -14.29 1.96
CA LEU A 440 17.44 -14.54 2.91
C LEU A 440 16.42 -15.56 2.40
N MET A 441 16.19 -15.59 1.10
CA MET A 441 15.22 -16.48 0.46
C MET A 441 15.83 -17.81 -0.03
N ARG A 442 17.06 -18.12 0.36
CA ARG A 442 17.66 -19.46 0.24
C ARG A 442 17.16 -20.32 1.41
#